data_02c1299f5c96197c6aab9671601ac3e5
#
_entry.id   02c1299f5c96197c6aab9671601ac3e5
#
_cell.length_a   1.000
_cell.length_b   1.000
_cell.length_c   1.000
_cell.angle_alpha   90.00
_cell.angle_beta   90.00
_cell.angle_gamma   90.00
#
_symmetry.space_group_name_H-M   'P 1'
#
loop_
_entity.id
_entity.type
_entity.pdbx_description
1 polymer ?
#
loop_
_entity_poly.entity_id
_entity_poly.type
_entity_poly.pdbx_seq_one_letter_code
_entity_poly.pdbx_strand_id
1 'polypeptide(L)'
;MALAKERHDVKLTEHLLDLLGEASQKNVIDNVLQYIQTRELSKQNLERVFPELSSSEREICYLILQNKKLSEIGILLNKTESNITTQRGNIRKKLGMNPSDNLQKVLEKRIRE
;
A
#
# COMPACT_ATOMS: atom_id res chain seq x y z
N MET A 1 -12.68 20.38 19.64
CA MET A 1 -12.95 20.22 18.23
C MET A 1 -12.87 18.82 17.68
N ALA A 2 -12.19 17.90 18.37
CA ALA A 2 -12.22 16.48 17.99
C ALA A 2 -13.65 15.92 17.94
N LEU A 3 -14.52 16.34 18.84
CA LEU A 3 -15.92 15.92 18.87
C LEU A 3 -16.70 16.29 17.63
N ALA A 4 -16.46 17.49 17.06
CA ALA A 4 -17.16 17.91 15.84
C ALA A 4 -16.70 17.11 14.62
N LYS A 5 -15.42 16.74 14.58
CA LYS A 5 -14.85 15.93 13.53
C LYS A 5 -15.37 14.49 13.61
N GLU A 6 -15.46 13.93 14.80
CA GLU A 6 -16.03 12.62 15.03
C GLU A 6 -17.51 12.56 14.60
N ARG A 7 -18.30 13.59 14.91
CA ARG A 7 -19.69 13.68 14.51
C ARG A 7 -19.84 13.73 12.99
N HIS A 8 -18.93 14.42 12.31
CA HIS A 8 -18.95 14.50 10.85
C HIS A 8 -18.70 13.13 10.23
N ASP A 9 -17.70 12.42 10.73
CA ASP A 9 -17.36 11.07 10.26
C ASP A 9 -18.49 10.07 10.52
N VAL A 10 -19.14 10.15 11.71
CA VAL A 10 -20.28 9.32 12.06
C VAL A 10 -21.47 9.59 11.13
N LYS A 11 -21.77 10.84 10.81
CA LYS A 11 -22.84 11.19 9.88
C LYS A 11 -22.59 10.66 8.47
N LEU A 12 -21.37 10.73 7.99
CA LEU A 12 -20.99 10.19 6.69
C LEU A 12 -21.18 8.68 6.65
N THR A 13 -20.77 7.99 7.70
CA THR A 13 -20.94 6.56 7.86
C THR A 13 -22.41 6.17 7.89
N GLU A 14 -23.22 6.88 8.68
CA GLU A 14 -24.67 6.67 8.75
C GLU A 14 -25.33 6.86 7.40
N HIS A 15 -24.95 7.88 6.65
CA HIS A 15 -25.51 8.14 5.34
C HIS A 15 -25.21 7.01 4.36
N LEU A 16 -23.99 6.50 4.36
CA LEU A 16 -23.60 5.33 3.57
C LEU A 16 -24.39 4.09 3.99
N LEU A 17 -24.59 3.91 5.29
CA LEU A 17 -25.33 2.79 5.85
C LEU A 17 -26.79 2.81 5.40
N ASP A 18 -27.43 3.98 5.40
CA ASP A 18 -28.83 4.14 4.95
C ASP A 18 -29.01 3.73 3.48
N LEU A 19 -28.00 3.96 2.66
CA LEU A 19 -28.06 3.60 1.24
C LEU A 19 -27.94 2.10 0.97
N LEU A 20 -27.30 1.35 1.88
CA LEU A 20 -26.96 -0.04 1.67
C LEU A 20 -27.87 -1.04 2.39
N GLY A 21 -28.70 -0.60 3.35
CA GLY A 21 -29.50 -1.49 4.18
C GLY A 21 -28.71 -2.12 5.32
N GLU A 22 -29.38 -2.56 6.39
CA GLU A 22 -28.71 -2.98 7.63
C GLU A 22 -27.76 -4.18 7.49
N ALA A 23 -28.16 -5.22 6.78
CA ALA A 23 -27.35 -6.43 6.65
C ALA A 23 -26.07 -6.23 5.86
N SER A 24 -26.13 -5.37 4.82
CA SER A 24 -24.97 -5.03 3.99
C SER A 24 -24.06 -4.02 4.64
N GLN A 25 -24.58 -3.18 5.51
CA GLN A 25 -23.88 -2.09 6.19
C GLN A 25 -22.71 -2.60 7.04
N LYS A 26 -22.96 -3.61 7.86
CA LYS A 26 -21.95 -4.19 8.75
C LYS A 26 -20.79 -4.78 7.95
N ASN A 27 -21.09 -5.51 6.88
CA ASN A 27 -20.08 -6.12 6.03
C ASN A 27 -19.20 -5.07 5.33
N VAL A 28 -19.80 -3.96 4.86
CA VAL A 28 -19.06 -2.88 4.19
C VAL A 28 -18.11 -2.19 5.17
N ILE A 29 -18.57 -1.89 6.39
CA ILE A 29 -17.74 -1.26 7.42
C ILE A 29 -16.58 -2.19 7.80
N ASP A 30 -16.86 -3.45 8.06
CA ASP A 30 -15.84 -4.44 8.41
C ASP A 30 -14.79 -4.58 7.29
N ASN A 31 -15.23 -4.59 6.03
CA ASN A 31 -14.33 -4.66 4.87
C ASN A 31 -13.45 -3.41 4.74
N VAL A 32 -14.01 -2.23 4.94
CA VAL A 32 -13.26 -0.96 4.89
C VAL A 32 -12.23 -0.90 6.01
N LEU A 33 -12.62 -1.24 7.23
CA LEU A 33 -11.71 -1.26 8.38
C LEU A 33 -10.59 -2.27 8.16
N GLN A 34 -10.92 -3.46 7.66
CA GLN A 34 -9.94 -4.49 7.36
C GLN A 34 -8.95 -4.03 6.27
N TYR A 35 -9.45 -3.35 5.24
CA TYR A 35 -8.60 -2.81 4.17
C TYR A 35 -7.60 -1.78 4.73
N ILE A 36 -8.07 -0.85 5.55
CA ILE A 36 -7.20 0.16 6.17
C ILE A 36 -6.15 -0.49 7.07
N GLN A 37 -6.54 -1.43 7.91
CA GLN A 37 -5.64 -2.16 8.80
C GLN A 37 -4.60 -2.95 8.01
N THR A 38 -5.01 -3.64 6.96
CA THR A 38 -4.12 -4.42 6.10
C THR A 38 -3.09 -3.52 5.42
N ARG A 39 -3.52 -2.34 4.95
CA ARG A 39 -2.63 -1.37 4.32
C ARG A 39 -1.55 -0.87 5.27
N GLU A 40 -1.94 -0.49 6.49
CA GLU A 40 -0.99 -0.02 7.50
C GLU A 40 -0.02 -1.12 7.93
N LEU A 41 -0.53 -2.32 8.15
CA LEU A 41 0.29 -3.47 8.51
C LEU A 41 1.28 -3.82 7.40
N SER A 42 0.87 -3.70 6.13
CA SER A 42 1.74 -3.96 4.99
C SER A 42 2.91 -2.98 4.93
N LYS A 43 2.65 -1.69 5.18
CA LYS A 43 3.70 -0.67 5.21
C LYS A 43 4.68 -0.89 6.37
N GLN A 44 4.18 -1.16 7.57
CA GLN A 44 4.99 -1.46 8.73
C GLN A 44 5.82 -2.73 8.52
N ASN A 45 5.23 -3.72 7.89
CA ASN A 45 5.89 -4.97 7.57
C ASN A 45 7.05 -4.74 6.59
N LEU A 46 6.89 -3.85 5.62
CA LEU A 46 7.97 -3.51 4.68
C LEU A 46 9.16 -2.88 5.39
N GLU A 47 8.94 -2.01 6.36
CA GLU A 47 10.03 -1.44 7.17
C GLU A 47 10.80 -2.51 7.93
N ARG A 48 10.08 -3.47 8.49
CA ARG A 48 10.67 -4.56 9.26
C ARG A 48 11.44 -5.55 8.38
N VAL A 49 10.85 -5.90 7.23
CA VAL A 49 11.39 -6.93 6.33
C VAL A 49 12.52 -6.38 5.46
N PHE A 50 12.45 -5.11 5.08
CA PHE A 50 13.41 -4.46 4.20
C PHE A 50 14.05 -3.23 4.86
N PRO A 51 14.77 -3.40 5.99
CA PRO A 51 15.40 -2.26 6.66
C PRO A 51 16.49 -1.60 5.84
N GLU A 52 17.08 -2.33 4.88
CA GLU A 52 18.11 -1.84 4.00
C GLU A 52 17.62 -0.87 2.94
N LEU A 53 16.31 -0.83 2.70
CA LEU A 53 15.70 0.08 1.71
C LEU A 53 15.38 1.43 2.35
N SER A 54 15.47 2.49 1.54
CA SER A 54 15.01 3.81 1.97
C SER A 54 13.48 3.86 2.02
N SER A 55 12.94 4.89 2.68
CA SER A 55 11.49 5.12 2.73
C SER A 55 10.89 5.22 1.33
N SER A 56 11.55 5.94 0.43
CA SER A 56 11.12 6.10 -0.96
C SER A 56 11.13 4.77 -1.70
N GLU A 57 12.16 3.96 -1.49
CA GLU A 57 12.26 2.64 -2.11
C GLU A 57 11.18 1.69 -1.59
N ARG A 58 10.87 1.74 -0.29
CA ARG A 58 9.80 0.93 0.29
C ARG A 58 8.43 1.31 -0.26
N GLU A 59 8.18 2.60 -0.53
CA GLU A 59 6.93 3.03 -1.18
C GLU A 59 6.78 2.41 -2.56
N ILE A 60 7.86 2.39 -3.34
CA ILE A 60 7.85 1.76 -4.65
C ILE A 60 7.55 0.27 -4.53
N CYS A 61 8.20 -0.41 -3.58
CA CYS A 61 7.95 -1.83 -3.32
C CYS A 61 6.49 -2.09 -2.93
N TYR A 62 5.92 -1.25 -2.09
CA TYR A 62 4.52 -1.35 -1.69
C TYR A 62 3.59 -1.29 -2.90
N LEU A 63 3.83 -0.35 -3.82
CA LEU A 63 3.01 -0.21 -5.01
C LEU A 63 3.21 -1.38 -6.00
N ILE A 64 4.42 -1.91 -6.09
CA ILE A 64 4.69 -3.12 -6.88
C ILE A 64 3.88 -4.30 -6.34
N LEU A 65 3.84 -4.47 -5.02
CA LEU A 65 3.06 -5.52 -4.37
C LEU A 65 1.56 -5.35 -4.56
N GLN A 66 1.11 -4.12 -4.82
CA GLN A 66 -0.27 -3.80 -5.16
C GLN A 66 -0.57 -4.01 -6.65
N ASN A 67 0.35 -4.59 -7.41
CA ASN A 67 0.26 -4.83 -8.85
C ASN A 67 0.14 -3.55 -9.68
N LYS A 68 0.68 -2.43 -9.19
CA LYS A 68 0.71 -1.18 -9.94
C LYS A 68 1.78 -1.23 -11.03
N LYS A 69 1.44 -0.71 -12.19
CA LYS A 69 2.36 -0.61 -13.33
C LYS A 69 3.32 0.55 -13.14
N LEU A 70 4.43 0.53 -13.87
CA LEU A 70 5.46 1.57 -13.83
C LEU A 70 4.89 2.97 -14.02
N SER A 71 4.02 3.15 -15.02
CA SER A 71 3.37 4.44 -15.28
C SER A 71 2.50 4.89 -14.11
N GLU A 72 1.74 3.96 -13.51
CA GLU A 72 0.89 4.26 -12.35
C GLU A 72 1.71 4.67 -11.14
N ILE A 73 2.81 3.98 -10.88
CA ILE A 73 3.71 4.29 -9.77
C ILE A 73 4.29 5.70 -9.95
N GLY A 74 4.71 6.05 -11.16
CA GLY A 74 5.21 7.39 -11.46
C GLY A 74 4.20 8.47 -11.18
N ILE A 75 2.95 8.26 -11.58
CA ILE A 75 1.86 9.21 -11.32
C ILE A 75 1.58 9.32 -9.82
N LEU A 76 1.46 8.22 -9.13
CA LEU A 76 1.13 8.18 -7.70
C LEU A 76 2.20 8.85 -6.83
N LEU A 77 3.48 8.67 -7.20
CA LEU A 77 4.60 9.24 -6.45
C LEU A 77 5.10 10.57 -7.02
N ASN A 78 4.47 11.06 -8.08
CA ASN A 78 4.86 12.28 -8.78
C ASN A 78 6.32 12.23 -9.23
N LYS A 79 6.68 11.13 -9.87
CA LYS A 79 8.03 10.87 -10.39
C LYS A 79 7.96 10.41 -11.83
N THR A 80 9.03 10.63 -12.58
CA THR A 80 9.12 10.13 -13.96
C THR A 80 9.30 8.62 -13.97
N GLU A 81 8.89 7.96 -15.05
CA GLU A 81 9.11 6.52 -15.23
C GLU A 81 10.60 6.18 -15.18
N SER A 82 11.44 7.04 -15.75
CA SER A 82 12.89 6.89 -15.72
C SER A 82 13.42 6.89 -14.29
N ASN A 83 12.92 7.79 -13.45
CA ASN A 83 13.28 7.85 -12.03
C ASN A 83 12.89 6.56 -11.31
N ILE A 84 11.66 6.08 -11.53
CA ILE A 84 11.17 4.83 -10.92
C ILE A 84 12.02 3.64 -11.39
N THR A 85 12.36 3.58 -12.67
CA THR A 85 13.21 2.51 -13.22
C THR A 85 14.58 2.50 -12.55
N THR A 86 15.18 3.67 -12.36
CA THR A 86 16.46 3.81 -11.67
C THR A 86 16.36 3.33 -10.22
N GLN A 87 15.31 3.74 -9.53
CA GLN A 87 15.09 3.34 -8.14
C GLN A 87 14.84 1.83 -8.01
N ARG A 88 14.12 1.23 -8.96
CA ARG A 88 13.94 -0.23 -9.00
C ARG A 88 15.27 -0.95 -9.16
N GLY A 89 16.16 -0.41 -9.99
CA GLY A 89 17.51 -0.94 -10.16
C GLY A 89 18.30 -0.90 -8.85
N ASN A 90 18.19 0.20 -8.11
CA ASN A 90 18.85 0.34 -6.80
C ASN A 90 18.28 -0.64 -5.77
N ILE A 91 16.97 -0.84 -5.77
CA ILE A 91 16.30 -1.83 -4.92
C ILE A 91 16.86 -3.24 -5.21
N ARG A 92 16.94 -3.61 -6.48
CA ARG A 92 17.49 -4.90 -6.89
C ARG A 92 18.92 -5.11 -6.38
N LYS A 93 19.75 -4.08 -6.49
CA LYS A 93 21.13 -4.12 -6.00
C LYS A 93 21.18 -4.32 -4.49
N LYS A 94 20.37 -3.59 -3.75
CA LYS A 94 20.31 -3.67 -2.28
C LYS A 94 19.83 -5.05 -1.81
N LEU A 95 18.92 -5.67 -2.56
CA LEU A 95 18.40 -6.99 -2.23
C LEU A 95 19.28 -8.13 -2.74
N GLY A 96 20.38 -7.83 -3.45
CA GLY A 96 21.28 -8.83 -3.99
C GLY A 96 20.66 -9.70 -5.06
N MET A 97 19.73 -9.15 -5.83
CA MET A 97 19.01 -9.88 -6.87
C MET A 97 19.79 -9.98 -8.17
N ASN A 98 19.59 -11.08 -8.90
CA ASN A 98 20.04 -11.21 -10.27
C ASN A 98 19.15 -10.39 -11.20
N PRO A 99 19.70 -9.86 -12.32
CA PRO A 99 18.87 -9.08 -13.26
C PRO A 99 17.68 -9.85 -13.85
N SER A 100 17.75 -11.17 -13.89
CA SER A 100 16.70 -12.04 -14.40
C SER A 100 15.59 -12.31 -13.39
N ASP A 101 15.79 -11.98 -12.11
CA ASP A 101 14.81 -12.24 -11.08
C ASP A 101 13.64 -11.26 -11.17
N ASN A 102 12.42 -11.75 -10.88
CA ASN A 102 11.23 -10.91 -10.83
C ASN A 102 11.16 -10.24 -9.47
N LEU A 103 11.22 -8.92 -9.47
CA LEU A 103 11.22 -8.14 -8.23
C LEU A 103 9.97 -8.39 -7.37
N GLN A 104 8.79 -8.41 -7.98
CA GLN A 104 7.54 -8.64 -7.26
C GLN A 104 7.54 -9.99 -6.56
N LYS A 105 7.99 -11.04 -7.25
CA LYS A 105 8.06 -12.40 -6.68
C LYS A 105 9.05 -12.48 -5.51
N VAL A 106 10.18 -11.82 -5.63
CA VAL A 106 11.17 -11.77 -4.56
C VAL A 106 10.62 -11.04 -3.34
N LEU A 107 9.94 -9.91 -3.54
CA LEU A 107 9.30 -9.16 -2.45
C LEU A 107 8.22 -10.00 -1.76
N GLU A 108 7.36 -10.66 -2.53
CA GLU A 108 6.31 -11.53 -1.99
C GLU A 108 6.87 -12.69 -1.16
N LYS A 109 7.90 -13.33 -1.69
CA LYS A 109 8.54 -14.45 -1.00
C LYS A 109 9.14 -14.02 0.33
N ARG A 110 9.86 -12.91 0.35
CA ARG A 110 10.54 -12.41 1.56
C ARG A 110 9.54 -11.99 2.63
N ILE A 111 8.40 -11.44 2.24
CA ILE A 111 7.33 -11.06 3.18
C ILE A 111 6.71 -12.30 3.84
N ARG A 112 6.58 -13.40 3.10
CA ARG A 112 6.03 -14.65 3.62
C ARG A 112 6.97 -15.38 4.61
N GLU A 113 8.24 -15.11 4.51
CA GLU A 113 9.23 -15.63 5.44
C GLU A 113 9.16 -14.90 6.80
#